data_98fef28f327490b8edaedbe10cfea213
#
_entry.id   98fef28f327490b8edaedbe10cfea213
#
_cell.length_a   1.000
_cell.length_b   1.000
_cell.length_c   1.000
_cell.angle_alpha   90.00
_cell.angle_beta   90.00
_cell.angle_gamma   90.00
#
_symmetry.space_group_name_H-M   'P 1'
#
loop_
_entity.id
_entity.type
_entity.pdbx_description
1 polymer ?
#
loop_
_entity_poly.entity_id
_entity_poly.type
_entity_poly.pdbx_seq_one_letter_code
_entity_poly.pdbx_strand_id
1 'polypeptide(L)'
;MCSSDLSVYRNGKSFANKCLVMYIIPNELNKNRLGISVSKKVGNSVVRHHLTRLIRESYRLSEEHFRCGYDIVVIARTSAKDKNYHDVESALIHLGKLHHIYV
;
A
#
# COMPACT_ATOMS: atom_id res chain seq x y z
N MET A 1 23.14 9.50 -7.76
CA MET A 1 22.27 9.20 -7.94
C MET A 1 21.76 8.00 -7.43
N CYS A 2 22.23 7.09 -7.67
CA CYS A 2 21.78 5.87 -7.12
C CYS A 2 21.88 5.79 -5.63
N SER A 3 22.63 6.66 -5.01
CA SER A 3 22.75 6.68 -3.57
C SER A 3 21.39 6.93 -2.89
N SER A 4 20.55 7.76 -3.47
CA SER A 4 19.23 7.99 -2.90
C SER A 4 18.35 6.74 -3.02
N ASP A 5 18.45 6.02 -4.11
CA ASP A 5 17.72 4.78 -4.29
C ASP A 5 18.18 3.72 -3.30
N LEU A 6 19.48 3.63 -3.09
CA LEU A 6 20.03 2.70 -2.13
C LEU A 6 19.59 3.02 -0.71
N SER A 7 19.50 4.30 -0.36
CA SER A 7 19.00 4.71 0.94
C SER A 7 17.55 4.28 1.13
N VAL A 8 16.74 4.44 0.11
CA VAL A 8 15.34 4.00 0.15
C VAL A 8 15.25 2.51 0.40
N TYR A 9 16.03 1.72 -0.32
CA TYR A 9 16.01 0.26 -0.13
C TYR A 9 16.53 -0.17 1.23
N ARG A 10 17.47 0.57 1.81
CA ARG A 10 17.99 0.25 3.14
C ARG A 10 17.01 0.59 4.25
N ASN A 11 16.32 1.73 4.09
CA ASN A 11 15.42 2.23 5.12
C ASN A 11 13.97 1.78 4.90
N GLY A 12 13.64 1.47 3.67
CA GLY A 12 12.31 1.00 3.32
C GLY A 12 12.14 -0.48 3.63
N LYS A 13 10.92 -0.86 3.92
CA LYS A 13 10.55 -2.26 4.12
C LYS A 13 9.39 -2.59 3.20
N SER A 14 9.33 -3.84 2.75
CA SER A 14 8.23 -4.29 1.94
C SER A 14 7.73 -5.65 2.41
N PHE A 15 6.43 -5.81 2.38
CA PHE A 15 5.79 -7.10 2.60
C PHE A 15 4.72 -7.27 1.53
N ALA A 16 4.41 -8.51 1.23
CA ALA A 16 3.41 -8.83 0.23
C ALA A 16 2.48 -9.91 0.75
N ASN A 17 1.24 -9.85 0.31
CA ASN A 17 0.30 -10.94 0.50
C ASN A 17 -0.28 -11.32 -0.87
N LYS A 18 -1.34 -12.12 -0.88
CA LYS A 18 -1.92 -12.60 -2.14
C LYS A 18 -2.47 -11.48 -3.02
N CYS A 19 -2.92 -10.39 -2.41
CA CYS A 19 -3.62 -9.33 -3.13
C CYS A 19 -2.77 -8.09 -3.37
N LEU A 20 -1.94 -7.72 -2.40
CA LEU A 20 -1.26 -6.44 -2.39
C LEU A 20 0.19 -6.59 -1.99
N VAL A 21 0.99 -5.62 -2.41
CA VAL A 21 2.37 -5.44 -1.92
C VAL A 21 2.41 -4.06 -1.28
N MET A 22 2.97 -3.98 -0.09
CA MET A 22 3.09 -2.70 0.61
C MET A 22 4.55 -2.39 0.90
N TYR A 23 5.00 -1.22 0.46
CA TYR A 23 6.28 -0.64 0.83
C TYR A 23 6.04 0.47 1.82
N ILE A 24 6.88 0.55 2.84
CA ILE A 24 6.88 1.71 3.73
C ILE A 24 8.28 2.28 3.82
N ILE A 25 8.36 3.60 3.83
CA ILE A 25 9.62 4.34 3.87
C ILE A 25 9.43 5.46 4.90
N PRO A 26 10.28 5.54 5.94
CA PRO A 26 10.19 6.66 6.89
C PRO A 26 10.41 7.99 6.17
N ASN A 27 9.54 8.96 6.40
CA ASN A 27 9.61 10.25 5.73
C ASN A 27 9.91 11.43 6.65
N GLU A 28 10.00 11.16 7.96
CA GLU A 28 10.29 12.18 8.97
C GLU A 28 9.25 13.32 9.02
N LEU A 29 8.09 13.12 8.42
CA LEU A 29 6.99 14.06 8.49
C LEU A 29 5.99 13.62 9.56
N ASN A 30 5.11 14.52 9.96
CA ASN A 30 4.08 14.18 10.93
C ASN A 30 2.83 13.59 10.30
N LYS A 31 2.93 13.18 9.06
CA LYS A 31 1.80 12.61 8.32
C LYS A 31 2.28 11.51 7.41
N ASN A 32 1.36 10.68 6.98
CA ASN A 32 1.61 9.64 6.00
C ASN A 32 1.26 10.14 4.61
N ARG A 33 2.01 9.64 3.62
CA ARG A 33 1.67 9.84 2.22
C ARG A 33 1.37 8.48 1.62
N LEU A 34 0.28 8.40 0.88
CA LEU A 34 -0.16 7.15 0.27
C LEU A 34 -0.01 7.22 -1.24
N GLY A 35 0.75 6.29 -1.78
CA GLY A 35 0.83 6.08 -3.22
C GLY A 35 0.21 4.74 -3.57
N ILE A 36 -0.55 4.69 -4.66
CA ILE A 36 -1.19 3.47 -5.11
C ILE A 36 -0.79 3.22 -6.55
N SER A 37 -0.32 2.00 -6.82
CA SER A 37 0.08 1.60 -8.15
C SER A 37 -0.69 0.34 -8.55
N VAL A 38 -1.32 0.38 -9.72
CA VAL A 38 -2.04 -0.78 -10.25
C VAL A 38 -1.54 -1.01 -11.67
N SER A 39 -0.90 -2.16 -11.88
CA SER A 39 -0.32 -2.52 -13.16
C SER A 39 -1.38 -2.77 -14.23
N LYS A 40 -1.02 -2.53 -15.48
CA LYS A 40 -1.87 -2.88 -16.63
C LYS A 40 -2.19 -4.37 -16.68
N LYS A 41 -1.36 -5.20 -16.08
CA LYS A 41 -1.58 -6.64 -16.01
C LYS A 41 -2.78 -7.03 -15.16
N VAL A 42 -3.20 -6.15 -14.27
CA VAL A 42 -4.34 -6.42 -13.39
C VAL A 42 -5.65 -6.37 -14.17
N GLY A 43 -5.76 -5.43 -15.11
CA GLY A 43 -6.96 -5.30 -15.91
C GLY A 43 -6.95 -4.00 -16.70
N ASN A 44 -8.09 -3.68 -17.31
CA ASN A 44 -8.23 -2.45 -18.07
C ASN A 44 -8.33 -1.23 -17.13
N SER A 45 -8.49 -0.04 -17.72
CA SER A 45 -8.51 1.19 -16.94
C SER A 45 -9.66 1.24 -15.93
N VAL A 46 -10.81 0.65 -16.26
CA VAL A 46 -11.96 0.62 -15.35
C VAL A 46 -11.63 -0.23 -14.12
N VAL A 47 -11.07 -1.41 -14.33
CA VAL A 47 -10.68 -2.31 -13.23
C VAL A 47 -9.61 -1.66 -12.37
N ARG A 48 -8.59 -1.07 -12.98
CA ARG A 48 -7.50 -0.42 -12.25
C ARG A 48 -8.00 0.74 -11.42
N HIS A 49 -8.89 1.54 -11.98
CA HIS A 49 -9.46 2.68 -11.27
C HIS A 49 -10.31 2.22 -10.08
N HIS A 50 -11.08 1.16 -10.28
CA HIS A 50 -11.89 0.58 -9.21
C HIS A 50 -11.01 0.10 -8.05
N LEU A 51 -9.94 -0.63 -8.34
CA LEU A 51 -9.02 -1.11 -7.30
C LEU A 51 -8.34 0.04 -6.58
N THR A 52 -7.93 1.07 -7.31
CA THR A 52 -7.33 2.25 -6.70
C THR A 52 -8.29 2.87 -5.68
N ARG A 53 -9.56 2.99 -6.04
CA ARG A 53 -10.57 3.52 -5.13
C ARG A 53 -10.78 2.65 -3.91
N LEU A 54 -10.82 1.32 -4.09
CA LEU A 54 -10.99 0.39 -2.97
C LEU A 54 -9.82 0.51 -1.99
N ILE A 55 -8.61 0.55 -2.50
CA ILE A 55 -7.40 0.65 -1.67
C ILE A 55 -7.40 1.98 -0.92
N ARG A 56 -7.68 3.06 -1.63
CA ARG A 56 -7.69 4.40 -1.03
C ARG A 56 -8.74 4.50 0.07
N GLU A 57 -9.92 3.99 -0.18
CA GLU A 57 -11.00 4.04 0.80
C GLU A 57 -10.71 3.17 2.01
N SER A 58 -10.16 1.98 1.79
CA SER A 58 -9.74 1.10 2.89
C SER A 58 -8.70 1.78 3.77
N TYR A 59 -7.71 2.42 3.15
CA TYR A 59 -6.69 3.15 3.90
C TYR A 59 -7.31 4.32 4.68
N ARG A 60 -8.17 5.09 4.02
CA ARG A 60 -8.80 6.26 4.63
C ARG A 60 -9.59 5.91 5.88
N LEU A 61 -10.34 4.82 5.83
CA LEU A 61 -11.13 4.37 6.98
C LEU A 61 -10.27 3.84 8.11
N SER A 62 -9.07 3.36 7.80
CA SER A 62 -8.14 2.82 8.78
C SER A 62 -6.99 3.77 9.11
N GLU A 63 -7.00 4.95 8.53
CA GLU A 63 -5.88 5.89 8.61
C GLU A 63 -5.48 6.21 10.05
N GLU A 64 -6.46 6.37 10.93
CA GLU A 64 -6.19 6.70 12.32
C GLU A 64 -5.45 5.59 13.05
N HIS A 65 -5.49 4.37 12.54
CA HIS A 65 -4.80 3.23 13.13
C HIS A 65 -3.38 3.07 12.61
N PHE A 66 -3.00 3.82 11.58
CA PHE A 66 -1.64 3.77 11.05
C PHE A 66 -0.77 4.81 11.72
N ARG A 67 0.48 4.44 12.00
CA ARG A 67 1.44 5.37 12.57
C ARG A 67 1.82 6.43 11.54
N CYS A 68 2.05 7.63 12.01
CA CYS A 68 2.47 8.73 11.16
C CYS A 68 3.97 8.68 10.86
N GLY A 69 4.38 9.39 9.82
CA GLY A 69 5.79 9.51 9.48
C GLY A 69 6.29 8.53 8.46
N TYR A 70 5.40 7.95 7.66
CA TYR A 70 5.77 6.98 6.63
C TYR A 70 5.17 7.32 5.28
N ASP A 71 5.94 7.10 4.24
CA ASP A 71 5.43 7.02 2.88
C ASP A 71 5.01 5.58 2.64
N ILE A 72 3.75 5.38 2.31
CA ILE A 72 3.19 4.05 2.10
C ILE A 72 2.87 3.91 0.62
N VAL A 73 3.45 2.90 -0.02
CA VAL A 73 3.14 2.60 -1.42
C VAL A 73 2.49 1.24 -1.48
N VAL A 74 1.29 1.19 -2.02
CA VAL A 74 0.52 -0.03 -2.16
C VAL A 74 0.46 -0.39 -3.64
N ILE A 75 0.85 -1.61 -3.95
CA ILE A 75 0.85 -2.10 -5.33
C ILE A 75 -0.15 -3.25 -5.40
N ALA A 76 -1.14 -3.13 -6.27
CA ALA A 76 -2.12 -4.18 -6.46
C ALA A 76 -1.53 -5.29 -7.33
N ARG A 77 -1.71 -6.52 -6.89
CA ARG A 77 -1.28 -7.70 -7.66
C ARG A 77 -2.40 -8.13 -8.59
N THR A 78 -2.06 -8.96 -9.59
CA THR A 78 -3.05 -9.45 -10.54
C THR A 78 -4.18 -10.22 -9.86
N SER A 79 -3.89 -10.89 -8.76
CA SER A 79 -4.90 -11.61 -7.98
C SER A 79 -5.92 -10.69 -7.30
N ALA A 80 -5.62 -9.40 -7.18
CA ALA A 80 -6.55 -8.44 -6.59
C ALA A 80 -7.73 -8.11 -7.52
N LYS A 81 -7.63 -8.47 -8.78
CA LYS A 81 -8.64 -8.18 -9.79
C LYS A 81 -10.06 -8.59 -9.39
N ASP A 82 -10.18 -9.78 -8.80
CA ASP A 82 -11.48 -10.35 -8.44
C ASP A 82 -11.85 -10.16 -6.98
N LYS A 83 -11.11 -9.30 -6.28
CA LYS A 83 -11.34 -9.10 -4.84
C LYS A 83 -12.33 -7.97 -4.61
N ASN A 84 -13.12 -8.13 -3.55
CA ASN A 84 -14.06 -7.10 -3.14
C ASN A 84 -13.43 -6.19 -2.09
N TYR A 85 -14.22 -5.22 -1.61
CA TYR A 85 -13.75 -4.25 -0.61
C TYR A 85 -13.19 -4.93 0.65
N HIS A 86 -13.91 -5.94 1.17
CA HIS A 86 -13.47 -6.63 2.39
C HIS A 86 -12.14 -7.32 2.21
N ASP A 87 -11.92 -7.95 1.06
CA ASP A 87 -10.66 -8.62 0.79
C ASP A 87 -9.51 -7.63 0.71
N VAL A 88 -9.74 -6.51 0.03
CA VAL A 88 -8.73 -5.45 -0.10
C VAL A 88 -8.42 -4.83 1.26
N GLU A 89 -9.45 -4.51 2.03
CA GLU A 89 -9.29 -3.93 3.36
C GLU A 89 -8.52 -4.88 4.28
N SER A 90 -8.91 -6.15 4.30
CA SER A 90 -8.23 -7.16 5.11
C SER A 90 -6.76 -7.29 4.72
N ALA A 91 -6.48 -7.31 3.41
CA ALA A 91 -5.11 -7.39 2.92
C ALA A 91 -4.29 -6.17 3.34
N LEU A 92 -4.86 -4.98 3.24
CA LEU A 92 -4.21 -3.75 3.62
C LEU A 92 -3.87 -3.74 5.11
N ILE A 93 -4.84 -4.08 5.95
CA ILE A 93 -4.65 -4.14 7.40
C ILE A 93 -3.60 -5.18 7.78
N HIS A 94 -3.64 -6.33 7.14
CA HIS A 94 -2.66 -7.38 7.36
C HIS A 94 -1.23 -6.89 7.09
N LEU A 95 -1.05 -6.21 5.98
CA LEU A 95 0.26 -5.64 5.63
C LEU A 95 0.69 -4.57 6.63
N GLY A 96 -0.24 -3.75 7.08
CA GLY A 96 0.04 -2.75 8.12
C GLY A 96 0.52 -3.40 9.41
N LYS A 97 -0.09 -4.51 9.80
CA LYS A 97 0.33 -5.25 10.99
C LYS A 97 1.70 -5.88 10.80
N LEU A 98 1.99 -6.40 9.61
CA LEU A 98 3.31 -6.97 9.31
C LEU A 98 4.41 -5.91 9.42
N HIS A 99 4.11 -4.68 9.05
CA HIS A 99 5.05 -3.57 9.14
C HIS A 99 5.12 -2.95 10.54
N HIS A 100 4.26 -3.39 11.44
CA HIS A 100 4.15 -2.85 12.81
C HIS A 100 3.77 -1.36 12.81
N ILE A 101 3.05 -0.89 11.79
CA ILE A 101 2.57 0.48 11.71
C ILE A 101 1.06 0.59 11.93
N TYR A 102 0.39 -0.53 12.02
CA TYR A 102 -1.04 -0.58 12.33
C TYR A 102 -1.22 -0.81 13.84
N VAL A 103 -1.89 0.11 14.46
CA VAL A 103 -2.06 0.10 15.92
C VAL A 103 -3.47 -0.33 16.32
#